data_fe222fbf8547445aece00811ea75dd0b
#
_entry.id   fe222fbf8547445aece00811ea75dd0b
#
_cell.length_a   1.000
_cell.length_b   1.000
_cell.length_c   1.000
_cell.angle_alpha   90.00
_cell.angle_beta   90.00
_cell.angle_gamma   90.00
#
_symmetry.space_group_name_H-M   'P 1'
#
loop_
_entity.id
_entity.type
_entity.pdbx_description
1 polymer ?
#
loop_
_entity_poly.entity_id
_entity_poly.type
_entity_poly.pdbx_seq_one_letter_code
_entity_poly.pdbx_strand_id
1 'polypeptide(L)'
;MKHCLALHAGLLLGTSLLAPVTLAEVALFAADGYRQTQYRSPTPAALEGARTLDTAALQRLLHEQPHTRLIDVYRRTWLNGRFIEDEAHANLPGSLWLANTGDGQLEPRWQRYFETHLRNISQGDPDWPLVFYCRSDCWLSWNATRRAYHLGYRQLYWYRDGIDAWEQAGLPLVPAQPAELPGAFLTPNAAP
;
A
#
# COMPACT_ATOMS: atom_id res chain seq x y z
N MET A 1 -40.67 15.24 -80.79
CA MET A 1 -39.36 14.78 -80.29
C MET A 1 -39.01 15.64 -79.07
N LYS A 2 -39.20 15.17 -77.88
CA LYS A 2 -38.87 15.90 -76.66
C LYS A 2 -38.02 14.94 -75.80
N HIS A 3 -36.75 15.26 -75.59
CA HIS A 3 -35.83 14.50 -74.79
C HIS A 3 -35.97 14.96 -73.30
N CYS A 4 -36.34 14.05 -72.40
CA CYS A 4 -36.25 14.24 -70.97
C CYS A 4 -34.88 13.82 -70.46
N LEU A 5 -34.10 14.75 -69.90
CA LEU A 5 -32.91 14.47 -69.12
C LEU A 5 -33.33 14.16 -67.70
N ALA A 6 -33.02 12.98 -67.22
CA ALA A 6 -33.16 12.62 -65.83
C ALA A 6 -31.83 12.89 -65.05
N LEU A 7 -31.85 13.80 -64.08
CA LEU A 7 -30.75 14.03 -63.12
C LEU A 7 -30.81 12.96 -62.03
N HIS A 8 -29.74 12.22 -61.93
CA HIS A 8 -29.54 11.33 -60.79
C HIS A 8 -28.72 12.06 -59.72
N ALA A 9 -29.36 12.41 -58.62
CA ALA A 9 -28.68 12.92 -57.42
C ALA A 9 -28.15 11.72 -56.59
N GLY A 10 -26.83 11.52 -56.61
CA GLY A 10 -26.17 10.51 -55.78
C GLY A 10 -26.03 11.00 -54.35
N LEU A 11 -26.69 10.33 -53.41
CA LEU A 11 -26.58 10.56 -51.96
C LEU A 11 -25.35 9.81 -51.44
N LEU A 12 -24.26 10.52 -51.11
CA LEU A 12 -23.10 9.97 -50.45
C LEU A 12 -23.38 9.85 -48.96
N LEU A 13 -23.70 8.63 -48.47
CA LEU A 13 -23.72 8.33 -47.05
C LEU A 13 -22.27 8.22 -46.52
N GLY A 14 -21.83 9.26 -45.82
CA GLY A 14 -20.57 9.22 -45.06
C GLY A 14 -20.71 8.35 -43.83
N THR A 15 -20.15 7.13 -43.83
CA THR A 15 -20.02 6.28 -42.66
C THR A 15 -18.89 6.82 -41.79
N SER A 16 -19.23 7.54 -40.69
CA SER A 16 -18.28 7.91 -39.64
C SER A 16 -17.87 6.63 -38.87
N LEU A 17 -16.66 6.17 -39.11
CA LEU A 17 -16.01 5.13 -38.30
C LEU A 17 -15.66 5.74 -36.92
N LEU A 18 -16.50 5.50 -35.91
CA LEU A 18 -16.17 5.74 -34.53
C LEU A 18 -15.13 4.68 -34.11
N ALA A 19 -13.87 5.11 -34.02
CA ALA A 19 -12.83 4.25 -33.42
C ALA A 19 -13.20 3.92 -31.96
N PRO A 20 -13.15 2.65 -31.54
CA PRO A 20 -13.39 2.31 -30.15
C PRO A 20 -12.32 2.96 -29.28
N VAL A 21 -12.74 3.78 -28.30
CA VAL A 21 -11.87 4.27 -27.23
C VAL A 21 -11.62 3.08 -26.31
N THR A 22 -10.49 2.41 -26.48
CA THR A 22 -10.02 1.41 -25.54
C THR A 22 -9.58 2.14 -24.27
N LEU A 23 -10.41 2.08 -23.21
CA LEU A 23 -9.98 2.41 -21.87
C LEU A 23 -8.88 1.41 -21.51
N ALA A 24 -7.65 1.89 -21.39
CA ALA A 24 -6.57 1.07 -20.88
C ALA A 24 -6.95 0.58 -19.48
N GLU A 25 -7.13 -0.73 -19.32
CA GLU A 25 -7.37 -1.34 -18.01
C GLU A 25 -6.15 -1.06 -17.14
N VAL A 26 -6.36 -0.35 -16.03
CA VAL A 26 -5.27 -0.06 -15.09
C VAL A 26 -4.80 -1.39 -14.51
N ALA A 27 -3.56 -1.76 -14.79
CA ALA A 27 -2.97 -3.00 -14.29
C ALA A 27 -3.04 -3.04 -12.77
N LEU A 28 -3.51 -4.16 -12.20
CA LEU A 28 -3.59 -4.35 -10.75
C LEU A 28 -2.22 -4.40 -10.10
N PHE A 29 -1.22 -4.88 -10.84
CA PHE A 29 0.16 -5.05 -10.39
C PHE A 29 1.12 -4.34 -11.34
N ALA A 30 2.19 -3.78 -10.78
CA ALA A 30 3.33 -3.31 -11.54
C ALA A 30 4.20 -4.47 -12.03
N ALA A 31 5.13 -4.18 -12.94
CA ALA A 31 6.07 -5.16 -13.48
C ALA A 31 6.97 -5.79 -12.39
N ASP A 32 7.24 -5.07 -11.31
CA ASP A 32 8.00 -5.52 -10.14
C ASP A 32 7.14 -6.33 -9.13
N GLY A 33 5.86 -6.55 -9.46
CA GLY A 33 4.93 -7.39 -8.70
C GLY A 33 4.27 -6.71 -7.50
N TYR A 34 4.40 -5.40 -7.33
CA TYR A 34 3.63 -4.67 -6.30
C TYR A 34 2.21 -4.37 -6.75
N ARG A 35 1.24 -4.53 -5.84
CA ARG A 35 -0.15 -4.14 -6.05
C ARG A 35 -0.24 -2.62 -6.14
N GLN A 36 -0.86 -2.09 -7.20
CA GLN A 36 -0.92 -0.66 -7.46
C GLN A 36 -2.29 -0.02 -7.25
N THR A 37 -3.34 -0.82 -7.40
CA THR A 37 -4.72 -0.34 -7.32
C THR A 37 -5.58 -1.33 -6.55
N GLN A 38 -6.83 -0.93 -6.22
CA GLN A 38 -7.79 -1.77 -5.50
C GLN A 38 -7.18 -2.40 -4.23
N TYR A 39 -6.54 -1.57 -3.42
CA TYR A 39 -5.84 -2.03 -2.21
C TYR A 39 -6.75 -2.68 -1.16
N ARG A 40 -8.05 -2.40 -1.20
CA ARG A 40 -9.10 -3.07 -0.41
C ARG A 40 -9.77 -4.13 -1.27
N SER A 41 -9.22 -5.31 -1.29
CA SER A 41 -9.73 -6.48 -2.02
C SER A 41 -9.09 -7.75 -1.44
N PRO A 42 -9.68 -8.94 -1.67
CA PRO A 42 -9.13 -10.18 -1.15
C PRO A 42 -7.63 -10.32 -1.41
N THR A 43 -6.88 -10.63 -0.36
CA THR A 43 -5.44 -10.82 -0.38
C THR A 43 -5.09 -12.31 -0.46
N PRO A 44 -3.89 -12.70 -0.95
CA PRO A 44 -3.46 -14.09 -0.97
C PRO A 44 -3.33 -14.67 0.45
N ALA A 45 -3.31 -16.00 0.53
CA ALA A 45 -3.14 -16.68 1.81
C ALA A 45 -1.69 -16.58 2.35
N ALA A 46 -0.73 -16.35 1.48
CA ALA A 46 0.69 -16.32 1.81
C ALA A 46 1.44 -15.24 1.04
N LEU A 47 2.61 -14.90 1.53
CA LEU A 47 3.57 -13.99 0.93
C LEU A 47 4.95 -14.63 0.97
N GLU A 48 5.65 -14.63 -0.15
CA GLU A 48 7.04 -15.09 -0.24
C GLU A 48 7.95 -14.28 0.70
N GLY A 49 8.82 -14.99 1.43
CA GLY A 49 9.77 -14.36 2.35
C GLY A 49 9.17 -13.91 3.67
N ALA A 50 7.88 -14.17 3.94
CA ALA A 50 7.25 -13.83 5.20
C ALA A 50 6.29 -14.92 5.69
N ARG A 51 6.18 -15.06 7.01
CA ARG A 51 5.18 -15.92 7.63
C ARG A 51 3.87 -15.15 7.82
N THR A 52 2.78 -15.68 7.26
CA THR A 52 1.43 -15.12 7.48
C THR A 52 0.95 -15.51 8.88
N LEU A 53 0.40 -14.55 9.61
CA LEU A 53 -0.14 -14.72 10.96
C LEU A 53 -1.65 -14.44 10.98
N ASP A 54 -2.38 -15.26 11.73
CA ASP A 54 -3.67 -14.92 12.30
C ASP A 54 -3.51 -14.23 13.67
N THR A 55 -4.60 -13.78 14.28
CA THR A 55 -4.59 -13.09 15.57
C THR A 55 -3.97 -13.93 16.69
N ALA A 56 -4.31 -15.22 16.77
CA ALA A 56 -3.77 -16.10 17.81
C ALA A 56 -2.27 -16.35 17.63
N ALA A 57 -1.80 -16.51 16.40
CA ALA A 57 -0.37 -16.66 16.12
C ALA A 57 0.40 -15.37 16.41
N LEU A 58 -0.19 -14.20 16.13
CA LEU A 58 0.42 -12.92 16.48
C LEU A 58 0.55 -12.76 18.00
N GLN A 59 -0.50 -13.06 18.77
CA GLN A 59 -0.42 -13.01 20.25
C GLN A 59 0.67 -13.92 20.79
N ARG A 60 0.78 -15.16 20.29
CA ARG A 60 1.86 -16.08 20.69
C ARG A 60 3.24 -15.51 20.34
N LEU A 61 3.42 -14.99 19.13
CA LEU A 61 4.68 -14.37 18.71
C LEU A 61 5.10 -13.23 19.64
N LEU A 62 4.17 -12.33 19.98
CA LEU A 62 4.45 -11.19 20.87
C LEU A 62 4.79 -11.63 22.28
N HIS A 63 4.21 -12.74 22.77
CA HIS A 63 4.53 -13.33 24.06
C HIS A 63 5.91 -14.00 24.06
N GLU A 64 6.21 -14.78 23.01
CA GLU A 64 7.47 -15.54 22.89
C GLU A 64 8.66 -14.64 22.51
N GLN A 65 8.41 -13.58 21.74
CA GLN A 65 9.42 -12.64 21.25
C GLN A 65 8.99 -11.19 21.52
N PRO A 66 9.10 -10.70 22.76
CA PRO A 66 8.58 -9.38 23.15
C PRO A 66 9.32 -8.20 22.49
N HIS A 67 10.49 -8.45 21.87
CA HIS A 67 11.21 -7.44 21.08
C HIS A 67 10.69 -7.29 19.63
N THR A 68 9.73 -8.12 19.22
CA THR A 68 9.06 -8.00 17.90
C THR A 68 8.50 -6.60 17.70
N ARG A 69 8.70 -6.03 16.52
CA ARG A 69 8.16 -4.71 16.15
C ARG A 69 6.93 -4.84 15.28
N LEU A 70 5.87 -4.17 15.72
CA LEU A 70 4.62 -4.05 14.97
C LEU A 70 4.67 -2.78 14.11
N ILE A 71 4.31 -2.90 12.83
CA ILE A 71 4.37 -1.81 11.86
C ILE A 71 3.03 -1.73 11.16
N ASP A 72 2.28 -0.67 11.46
CA ASP A 72 1.09 -0.30 10.72
C ASP A 72 1.50 0.49 9.47
N VAL A 73 0.88 0.17 8.34
CA VAL A 73 1.13 0.86 7.08
C VAL A 73 -0.13 1.43 6.45
N TYR A 74 -1.18 1.62 7.26
CA TYR A 74 -2.41 2.26 6.80
C TYR A 74 -2.14 3.68 6.29
N ARG A 75 -2.93 4.13 5.32
CA ARG A 75 -2.76 5.44 4.70
C ARG A 75 -3.22 6.57 5.61
N ARG A 76 -2.52 7.70 5.48
CA ARG A 76 -2.92 8.99 6.05
C ARG A 76 -2.73 10.09 5.01
N THR A 77 -3.67 10.99 4.90
CA THR A 77 -3.57 12.15 4.01
C THR A 77 -2.32 12.95 4.32
N TRP A 78 -1.51 13.20 3.29
CA TRP A 78 -0.32 14.05 3.37
C TRP A 78 -0.54 15.30 2.54
N LEU A 79 -0.48 16.47 3.17
CA LEU A 79 -0.72 17.73 2.52
C LEU A 79 0.15 18.83 3.14
N ASN A 80 0.73 19.70 2.30
CA ASN A 80 1.55 20.83 2.73
C ASN A 80 2.66 20.45 3.72
N GLY A 81 3.34 19.33 3.49
CA GLY A 81 4.48 18.89 4.28
C GLY A 81 4.14 18.26 5.63
N ARG A 82 2.89 17.88 5.87
CA ARG A 82 2.46 17.23 7.11
C ARG A 82 1.35 16.19 6.87
N PHE A 83 1.21 15.28 7.81
CA PHE A 83 0.03 14.42 7.91
C PHE A 83 -1.16 15.23 8.40
N ILE A 84 -2.33 15.00 7.79
CA ILE A 84 -3.58 15.64 8.17
C ILE A 84 -4.40 14.67 9.01
N GLU A 85 -4.88 15.14 10.15
CA GLU A 85 -5.77 14.39 11.04
C GLU A 85 -7.22 14.51 10.54
N ASP A 86 -7.51 13.82 9.42
CA ASP A 86 -8.83 13.81 8.77
C ASP A 86 -9.77 12.78 9.37
N GLU A 87 -9.23 11.74 10.01
CA GLU A 87 -9.99 10.72 10.75
C GLU A 87 -9.18 10.19 11.95
N ALA A 88 -9.87 9.73 12.97
CA ALA A 88 -9.21 9.05 14.08
C ALA A 88 -8.63 7.70 13.60
N HIS A 89 -7.44 7.36 14.07
CA HIS A 89 -6.81 6.09 13.83
C HIS A 89 -6.27 5.49 15.12
N ALA A 90 -6.34 4.18 15.23
CA ALA A 90 -5.82 3.45 16.36
C ALA A 90 -4.97 2.27 15.88
N ASN A 91 -3.96 1.92 16.64
CA ASN A 91 -3.02 0.86 16.34
C ASN A 91 -3.10 -0.27 17.38
N LEU A 92 -2.56 -1.43 17.04
CA LEU A 92 -2.17 -2.41 18.02
C LEU A 92 -1.16 -1.78 18.99
N PRO A 93 -1.24 -2.05 20.32
CA PRO A 93 -0.32 -1.45 21.29
C PRO A 93 1.16 -1.71 20.94
N GLY A 94 1.98 -0.66 21.03
CA GLY A 94 3.41 -0.72 20.71
C GLY A 94 3.76 -0.68 19.23
N SER A 95 2.81 -0.45 18.36
CA SER A 95 3.06 -0.32 16.92
C SER A 95 3.67 1.03 16.55
N LEU A 96 4.52 1.00 15.54
CA LEU A 96 4.95 2.17 14.79
C LEU A 96 4.08 2.33 13.55
N TRP A 97 3.48 3.51 13.33
CA TRP A 97 2.68 3.76 12.15
C TRP A 97 3.51 4.43 11.05
N LEU A 98 3.90 3.66 10.04
CA LEU A 98 4.59 4.12 8.84
C LEU A 98 3.56 4.39 7.72
N ALA A 99 2.77 5.43 7.89
CA ALA A 99 1.71 5.78 6.97
C ALA A 99 2.23 5.94 5.52
N ASN A 100 1.42 5.52 4.54
CA ASN A 100 1.69 5.65 3.10
C ASN A 100 2.85 4.79 2.55
N THR A 101 3.44 3.91 3.35
CA THR A 101 4.59 3.08 2.91
C THR A 101 4.18 1.76 2.26
N GLY A 102 2.89 1.47 2.23
CA GLY A 102 2.33 0.27 1.59
C GLY A 102 1.93 0.47 0.12
N ASP A 103 2.09 1.64 -0.45
CA ASP A 103 1.76 1.88 -1.85
C ASP A 103 2.65 1.05 -2.78
N GLY A 104 2.08 0.59 -3.90
CA GLY A 104 2.82 -0.21 -4.86
C GLY A 104 4.00 0.55 -5.44
N GLN A 105 3.79 1.81 -5.80
CA GLN A 105 4.84 2.70 -6.23
C GLN A 105 5.07 3.77 -5.16
N LEU A 106 6.24 3.77 -4.53
CA LEU A 106 6.62 4.79 -3.56
C LEU A 106 7.42 5.89 -4.23
N GLU A 107 7.05 7.14 -3.95
CA GLU A 107 7.94 8.27 -4.21
C GLU A 107 9.22 8.14 -3.38
N PRO A 108 10.36 8.70 -3.84
CA PRO A 108 11.65 8.59 -3.13
C PRO A 108 11.60 9.01 -1.65
N ARG A 109 10.74 9.97 -1.29
CA ARG A 109 10.58 10.38 0.12
C ARG A 109 10.00 9.26 0.98
N TRP A 110 8.96 8.56 0.50
CA TRP A 110 8.32 7.48 1.23
C TRP A 110 9.19 6.23 1.30
N GLN A 111 9.96 5.98 0.25
CA GLN A 111 10.96 4.91 0.25
C GLN A 111 12.00 5.16 1.34
N ARG A 112 12.61 6.37 1.39
CA ARG A 112 13.59 6.72 2.42
C ARG A 112 12.99 6.73 3.82
N TYR A 113 11.74 7.23 3.97
CA TYR A 113 11.01 7.21 5.23
C TYR A 113 10.88 5.78 5.75
N PHE A 114 10.41 4.85 4.91
CA PHE A 114 10.29 3.44 5.23
C PHE A 114 11.63 2.82 5.65
N GLU A 115 12.66 2.96 4.81
CA GLU A 115 13.99 2.39 5.05
C GLU A 115 14.65 2.94 6.33
N THR A 116 14.53 4.25 6.58
CA THR A 116 15.11 4.89 7.76
C THR A 116 14.47 4.37 9.03
N HIS A 117 13.14 4.30 9.07
CA HIS A 117 12.43 3.81 10.24
C HIS A 117 12.67 2.31 10.48
N LEU A 118 12.68 1.49 9.42
CA LEU A 118 13.00 0.07 9.59
C LEU A 118 14.41 -0.13 10.16
N ARG A 119 15.40 0.59 9.63
CA ARG A 119 16.77 0.52 10.14
C ARG A 119 16.86 0.94 11.60
N ASN A 120 16.14 1.99 11.99
CA ASN A 120 16.16 2.49 13.37
C ASN A 120 15.53 1.47 14.34
N ILE A 121 14.35 0.92 14.03
CA ILE A 121 13.64 -0.01 14.92
C ILE A 121 14.28 -1.39 14.98
N SER A 122 14.97 -1.81 13.92
CA SER A 122 15.73 -3.07 13.87
C SER A 122 17.19 -2.92 14.31
N GLN A 123 17.64 -1.69 14.62
CA GLN A 123 19.04 -1.38 14.89
C GLN A 123 20.00 -1.82 13.77
N GLY A 124 19.46 -1.90 12.54
CA GLY A 124 20.19 -2.37 11.36
C GLY A 124 20.32 -3.89 11.25
N ASP A 125 19.74 -4.65 12.17
CA ASP A 125 19.74 -6.11 12.14
C ASP A 125 18.69 -6.63 11.13
N PRO A 126 19.08 -7.32 10.05
CA PRO A 126 18.16 -7.91 9.09
C PRO A 126 17.35 -9.09 9.65
N ASP A 127 17.75 -9.66 10.77
CA ASP A 127 17.04 -10.75 11.44
C ASP A 127 16.13 -10.27 12.59
N TRP A 128 15.96 -8.95 12.73
CA TRP A 128 15.01 -8.42 13.70
C TRP A 128 13.57 -8.79 13.32
N PRO A 129 12.73 -9.34 14.25
CA PRO A 129 11.38 -9.75 13.94
C PRO A 129 10.47 -8.54 13.70
N LEU A 130 9.95 -8.42 12.47
CA LEU A 130 9.09 -7.34 12.01
C LEU A 130 7.74 -7.90 11.57
N VAL A 131 6.65 -7.36 12.11
CA VAL A 131 5.28 -7.68 11.73
C VAL A 131 4.66 -6.49 11.03
N PHE A 132 4.26 -6.67 9.78
CA PHE A 132 3.51 -5.66 9.04
C PHE A 132 2.03 -5.96 9.04
N TYR A 133 1.22 -4.94 9.24
CA TYR A 133 -0.22 -5.05 9.19
C TYR A 133 -0.87 -3.75 8.68
N CYS A 134 -2.17 -3.83 8.44
CA CYS A 134 -3.04 -2.75 8.04
C CYS A 134 -4.46 -3.12 8.52
N ARG A 135 -5.46 -3.09 7.66
CA ARG A 135 -6.77 -3.67 7.87
C ARG A 135 -6.87 -5.06 7.21
N SER A 136 -7.95 -5.80 7.45
CA SER A 136 -8.24 -7.03 6.70
C SER A 136 -8.37 -6.74 5.20
N ASP A 137 -8.02 -7.70 4.35
CA ASP A 137 -8.07 -7.56 2.89
C ASP A 137 -7.40 -6.27 2.37
N CYS A 138 -6.24 -5.97 2.90
CA CYS A 138 -5.49 -4.75 2.62
C CYS A 138 -4.12 -5.07 2.01
N TRP A 139 -3.96 -4.76 0.74
CA TRP A 139 -2.72 -4.98 -0.01
C TRP A 139 -1.56 -4.07 0.40
N LEU A 140 -1.82 -3.00 1.15
CA LEU A 140 -0.77 -2.11 1.62
C LEU A 140 0.23 -2.84 2.52
N SER A 141 -0.25 -3.64 3.48
CA SER A 141 0.62 -4.43 4.35
C SER A 141 1.34 -5.56 3.60
N TRP A 142 0.70 -6.16 2.60
CA TRP A 142 1.34 -7.12 1.71
C TRP A 142 2.53 -6.48 0.96
N ASN A 143 2.30 -5.33 0.34
CA ASN A 143 3.33 -4.57 -0.36
C ASN A 143 4.49 -4.17 0.57
N ALA A 144 4.18 -3.64 1.75
CA ALA A 144 5.20 -3.22 2.71
C ALA A 144 6.05 -4.39 3.20
N THR A 145 5.45 -5.54 3.49
CA THR A 145 6.17 -6.76 3.87
C THR A 145 7.09 -7.24 2.74
N ARG A 146 6.58 -7.28 1.50
CA ARG A 146 7.38 -7.62 0.32
C ARG A 146 8.55 -6.67 0.13
N ARG A 147 8.34 -5.36 0.36
CA ARG A 147 9.40 -4.35 0.28
C ARG A 147 10.47 -4.58 1.34
N ALA A 148 10.10 -4.89 2.57
CA ALA A 148 11.04 -5.24 3.62
C ALA A 148 11.87 -6.48 3.26
N TYR A 149 11.23 -7.50 2.65
CA TYR A 149 11.94 -8.68 2.14
C TYR A 149 12.99 -8.31 1.07
N HIS A 150 12.64 -7.47 0.11
CA HIS A 150 13.58 -7.00 -0.92
C HIS A 150 14.70 -6.10 -0.36
N LEU A 151 14.49 -5.46 0.79
CA LEU A 151 15.53 -4.73 1.52
C LEU A 151 16.46 -5.64 2.34
N GLY A 152 16.24 -6.96 2.32
CA GLY A 152 17.09 -7.95 2.96
C GLY A 152 16.68 -8.36 4.37
N TYR A 153 15.55 -7.90 4.89
CA TYR A 153 15.03 -8.41 6.17
C TYR A 153 14.55 -9.85 6.00
N ARG A 154 14.85 -10.70 7.00
CA ARG A 154 14.64 -12.15 6.91
C ARG A 154 13.62 -12.70 7.90
N GLN A 155 13.42 -12.04 9.05
CA GLN A 155 12.44 -12.46 10.05
C GLN A 155 11.17 -11.63 9.92
N LEU A 156 10.43 -11.87 8.82
CA LEU A 156 9.26 -11.10 8.43
C LEU A 156 7.97 -11.87 8.70
N TYR A 157 7.00 -11.13 9.20
CA TYR A 157 5.65 -11.60 9.46
C TYR A 157 4.64 -10.66 8.83
N TRP A 158 3.62 -11.23 8.25
CA TRP A 158 2.49 -10.49 7.69
C TRP A 158 1.22 -10.85 8.45
N TYR A 159 0.72 -9.91 9.27
CA TYR A 159 -0.55 -10.06 9.95
C TYR A 159 -1.67 -9.61 9.00
N ARG A 160 -2.14 -10.59 8.18
CA ARG A 160 -3.05 -10.37 7.06
C ARG A 160 -4.40 -9.80 7.47
N ASP A 161 -4.97 -10.32 8.57
CA ASP A 161 -6.31 -9.99 9.02
C ASP A 161 -6.37 -8.63 9.74
N GLY A 162 -5.21 -8.10 10.10
CA GLY A 162 -5.00 -6.71 10.51
C GLY A 162 -5.80 -6.26 11.72
N ILE A 163 -5.97 -4.94 11.81
CA ILE A 163 -6.64 -4.29 12.95
C ILE A 163 -8.08 -4.75 13.11
N ASP A 164 -8.78 -5.07 12.01
CA ASP A 164 -10.19 -5.48 12.04
C ASP A 164 -10.35 -6.80 12.83
N ALA A 165 -9.47 -7.79 12.62
CA ALA A 165 -9.52 -9.06 13.36
C ALA A 165 -9.02 -8.91 14.81
N TRP A 166 -8.08 -7.99 15.07
CA TRP A 166 -7.61 -7.68 16.40
C TRP A 166 -8.74 -7.10 17.26
N GLU A 167 -9.47 -6.12 16.73
CA GLU A 167 -10.62 -5.50 17.37
C GLU A 167 -11.77 -6.51 17.56
N GLN A 168 -12.06 -7.34 16.54
CA GLN A 168 -13.08 -8.37 16.61
C GLN A 168 -12.79 -9.42 17.69
N ALA A 169 -11.51 -9.66 17.98
CA ALA A 169 -11.07 -10.53 19.09
C ALA A 169 -11.18 -9.86 20.48
N GLY A 170 -11.70 -8.62 20.55
CA GLY A 170 -11.84 -7.85 21.79
C GLY A 170 -10.51 -7.38 22.38
N LEU A 171 -9.45 -7.33 21.59
CA LEU A 171 -8.12 -6.91 22.02
C LEU A 171 -7.96 -5.38 21.98
N PRO A 172 -7.12 -4.81 22.88
CA PRO A 172 -7.02 -3.36 23.03
C PRO A 172 -6.38 -2.70 21.82
N LEU A 173 -6.90 -1.51 21.48
CA LEU A 173 -6.31 -0.59 20.53
C LEU A 173 -5.90 0.69 21.25
N VAL A 174 -4.92 1.41 20.72
CA VAL A 174 -4.44 2.68 21.24
C VAL A 174 -4.50 3.77 20.16
N PRO A 175 -4.88 5.01 20.49
CA PRO A 175 -4.80 6.12 19.55
C PRO A 175 -3.40 6.24 18.95
N ALA A 176 -3.33 6.54 17.67
CA ALA A 176 -2.06 6.52 16.94
C ALA A 176 -1.85 7.80 16.12
N GLN A 177 -0.59 8.17 15.98
CA GLN A 177 -0.11 9.20 15.07
C GLN A 177 0.95 8.58 14.14
N PRO A 178 1.00 8.99 12.86
CA PRO A 178 2.07 8.55 11.98
C PRO A 178 3.43 8.95 12.52
N ALA A 179 4.43 8.11 12.33
CA ALA A 179 5.81 8.47 12.64
C ALA A 179 6.23 9.72 11.84
N GLU A 180 7.05 10.57 12.44
CA GLU A 180 7.53 11.79 11.79
C GLU A 180 8.44 11.47 10.61
N LEU A 181 8.36 12.28 9.55
CA LEU A 181 9.37 12.19 8.50
C LEU A 181 10.71 12.69 9.05
N PRO A 182 11.81 11.97 8.81
CA PRO A 182 13.14 12.43 9.21
C PRO A 182 13.41 13.84 8.68
N GLY A 183 13.93 14.73 9.52
CA GLY A 183 14.01 16.19 9.27
C GLY A 183 14.68 16.62 7.96
N ALA A 184 15.55 15.78 7.39
CA ALA A 184 16.17 16.02 6.08
C ALA A 184 15.17 16.01 4.89
N PHE A 185 13.90 15.60 5.10
CA PHE A 185 12.87 15.51 4.06
C PHE A 185 11.84 16.64 4.10
N LEU A 186 11.96 17.55 5.06
CA LEU A 186 11.05 18.68 5.22
C LEU A 186 11.45 19.91 4.38
N THR A 187 12.63 19.89 3.74
CA THR A 187 13.04 20.97 2.85
C THR A 187 12.43 20.79 1.45
N PRO A 188 11.62 21.72 0.94
CA PRO A 188 11.23 21.75 -0.44
C PRO A 188 12.50 22.00 -1.28
N ASN A 189 12.84 21.09 -2.18
CA ASN A 189 13.92 21.24 -3.17
C ASN A 189 15.33 21.53 -2.61
N ALA A 190 16.00 20.51 -2.09
CA ALA A 190 17.42 20.38 -2.38
C ALA A 190 17.50 19.70 -3.77
N ALA A 191 17.54 20.48 -4.83
CA ALA A 191 17.93 20.01 -6.15
C ALA A 191 19.39 19.57 -6.11
N PRO A 192 19.78 18.56 -6.94
CA PRO A 192 21.15 18.07 -6.99
C PRO A 192 22.14 19.14 -7.48
#